data_579cc1abac3b951f6c4805b1afb26ec2
#
_entry.id   579cc1abac3b951f6c4805b1afb26ec2
#
_cell.length_a   1.000
_cell.length_b   1.000
_cell.length_c   1.000
_cell.angle_alpha   90.00
_cell.angle_beta   90.00
_cell.angle_gamma   90.00
#
_symmetry.space_group_name_H-M   'P 1'
#
loop_
_entity.id
_entity.type
_entity.pdbx_description
1 polymer ?
#
loop_
_entity_poly.entity_id
_entity_poly.type
_entity_poly.pdbx_seq_one_letter_code
_entity_poly.pdbx_strand_id
1 'polypeptide(L)'
;MILRPLLLLIIGYFSFFSFVEISAAECAPDGSIEFVCGPISPEDLAIIPDSEWLIASGMEDEGFLYMVNTDDHSSSAVYPPAISEPATAMAPYQACPGVVDQGFRPHGLSLRAGEGGIHTLYVVRHGARE
;
A
#
# COMPACT_ATOMS: atom_id res chain seq x y z
N MET A 1 -36.39 25.69 -56.40
CA MET A 1 -35.84 25.96 -55.02
C MET A 1 -35.56 24.59 -54.44
N ILE A 2 -34.29 24.16 -54.49
CA ILE A 2 -33.89 22.79 -54.15
C ILE A 2 -33.16 22.87 -52.80
N LEU A 3 -33.77 22.32 -51.73
CA LEU A 3 -33.19 22.21 -50.39
C LEU A 3 -32.22 21.04 -50.36
N ARG A 4 -30.92 21.29 -50.14
CA ARG A 4 -29.90 20.26 -49.84
C ARG A 4 -29.88 19.98 -48.35
N PRO A 5 -29.96 18.68 -47.90
CA PRO A 5 -29.75 18.35 -46.51
C PRO A 5 -28.24 18.36 -46.17
N LEU A 6 -27.88 19.10 -45.13
CA LEU A 6 -26.55 19.13 -44.54
C LEU A 6 -26.35 17.89 -43.67
N LEU A 7 -25.51 16.95 -44.10
CA LEU A 7 -25.15 15.76 -43.35
C LEU A 7 -24.07 16.10 -42.31
N LEU A 8 -24.47 16.19 -41.05
CA LEU A 8 -23.55 16.38 -39.93
C LEU A 8 -22.87 15.06 -39.58
N LEU A 9 -21.60 14.93 -39.91
CA LEU A 9 -20.73 13.82 -39.48
C LEU A 9 -20.29 14.07 -38.02
N ILE A 10 -20.90 13.32 -37.10
CA ILE A 10 -20.44 13.28 -35.69
C ILE A 10 -19.29 12.29 -35.62
N ILE A 11 -18.07 12.79 -35.57
CA ILE A 11 -16.85 11.99 -35.26
C ILE A 11 -16.81 11.78 -33.76
N GLY A 12 -17.25 10.60 -33.32
CA GLY A 12 -17.13 10.16 -31.94
C GLY A 12 -15.66 9.90 -31.60
N TYR A 13 -15.08 10.74 -30.72
CA TYR A 13 -13.78 10.47 -30.10
C TYR A 13 -13.96 9.34 -29.10
N PHE A 14 -13.59 8.12 -29.50
CA PHE A 14 -13.40 7.01 -28.58
C PHE A 14 -12.06 7.21 -27.86
N SER A 15 -12.09 7.76 -26.64
CA SER A 15 -10.93 7.76 -25.76
C SER A 15 -10.67 6.34 -25.30
N PHE A 16 -9.65 5.71 -25.87
CA PHE A 16 -9.09 4.47 -25.33
C PHE A 16 -8.44 4.78 -23.98
N PHE A 17 -9.12 4.46 -22.90
CA PHE A 17 -8.48 4.30 -21.62
C PHE A 17 -7.62 3.04 -21.68
N SER A 18 -6.32 3.22 -21.85
CA SER A 18 -5.36 2.14 -21.66
C SER A 18 -5.30 1.85 -20.17
N PHE A 19 -5.97 0.80 -19.72
CA PHE A 19 -5.65 0.20 -18.43
C PHE A 19 -4.24 -0.38 -18.55
N VAL A 20 -3.32 0.12 -17.74
CA VAL A 20 -2.03 -0.55 -17.52
C VAL A 20 -2.38 -1.80 -16.71
N GLU A 21 -2.53 -2.93 -17.38
CA GLU A 21 -2.52 -4.22 -16.72
C GLU A 21 -1.10 -4.42 -16.18
N ILE A 22 -0.95 -4.38 -14.85
CA ILE A 22 0.27 -4.84 -14.20
C ILE A 22 0.43 -6.29 -14.60
N SER A 23 1.48 -6.56 -15.32
CA SER A 23 1.70 -7.85 -15.96
C SER A 23 1.77 -8.94 -14.88
N ALA A 24 0.82 -9.87 -14.91
CA ALA A 24 0.85 -11.09 -14.08
C ALA A 24 2.13 -11.93 -14.27
N ALA A 25 2.95 -11.61 -15.26
CA ALA A 25 4.22 -12.28 -15.54
C ALA A 25 5.33 -11.94 -14.52
N GLU A 26 5.25 -10.80 -13.82
CA GLU A 26 6.26 -10.42 -12.81
C GLU A 26 6.14 -11.20 -11.51
N CYS A 27 5.00 -11.86 -11.28
CA CYS A 27 4.70 -12.67 -10.11
C CYS A 27 4.61 -14.16 -10.38
N ALA A 28 5.01 -14.60 -11.55
CA ALA A 28 5.02 -16.02 -11.85
C ALA A 28 6.09 -16.73 -11.00
N PRO A 29 5.78 -17.90 -10.42
CA PRO A 29 6.77 -18.68 -9.68
C PRO A 29 7.99 -19.00 -10.52
N ASP A 30 9.18 -19.00 -9.89
CA ASP A 30 10.43 -19.48 -10.51
C ASP A 30 10.88 -20.77 -9.83
N GLY A 31 10.59 -21.90 -10.46
CA GLY A 31 10.82 -23.22 -9.89
C GLY A 31 9.97 -23.45 -8.63
N SER A 32 10.63 -23.55 -7.46
CA SER A 32 9.98 -23.68 -6.15
C SER A 32 9.89 -22.36 -5.38
N ILE A 33 10.29 -21.25 -6.01
CA ILE A 33 10.22 -19.92 -5.40
C ILE A 33 8.91 -19.27 -5.82
N GLU A 34 8.14 -18.84 -4.84
CA GLU A 34 6.92 -18.06 -5.01
C GLU A 34 7.18 -16.63 -4.60
N PHE A 35 6.49 -15.68 -5.26
CA PHE A 35 6.70 -14.26 -5.04
C PHE A 35 5.44 -13.61 -4.48
N VAL A 36 5.65 -12.68 -3.55
CA VAL A 36 4.62 -11.73 -3.13
C VAL A 36 4.73 -10.49 -4.00
N CYS A 37 3.67 -10.15 -4.71
CA CYS A 37 3.61 -8.91 -5.48
C CYS A 37 2.80 -7.84 -4.79
N GLY A 38 3.08 -6.59 -5.15
CA GLY A 38 2.41 -5.42 -4.61
C GLY A 38 3.30 -4.55 -3.73
N PRO A 39 4.04 -5.09 -2.73
CA PRO A 39 4.99 -4.27 -1.98
C PRO A 39 6.06 -3.66 -2.88
N ILE A 40 6.27 -2.35 -2.76
CA ILE A 40 7.30 -1.61 -3.49
C ILE A 40 8.48 -1.38 -2.56
N SER A 41 9.71 -1.69 -3.02
CA SER A 41 10.96 -1.54 -2.27
C SER A 41 10.87 -2.09 -0.83
N PRO A 42 10.46 -3.36 -0.64
CA PRO A 42 10.37 -3.94 0.70
C PRO A 42 11.75 -4.01 1.34
N GLU A 43 11.88 -3.49 2.57
CA GLU A 43 13.17 -3.34 3.24
C GLU A 43 13.26 -4.20 4.51
N ASP A 44 12.19 -4.23 5.31
CA ASP A 44 12.16 -5.01 6.55
C ASP A 44 10.81 -5.71 6.73
N LEU A 45 10.85 -6.84 7.47
CA LEU A 45 9.70 -7.72 7.66
C LEU A 45 9.48 -7.99 9.16
N ALA A 46 8.24 -7.91 9.62
CA ALA A 46 7.84 -8.26 10.97
C ALA A 46 6.69 -9.28 10.95
N ILE A 47 6.94 -10.48 11.48
CA ILE A 47 5.93 -11.54 11.57
C ILE A 47 4.96 -11.21 12.70
N ILE A 48 3.65 -11.33 12.43
CA ILE A 48 2.62 -11.20 13.45
C ILE A 48 2.46 -12.57 14.12
N PRO A 49 2.68 -12.65 15.45
CA PRO A 49 2.61 -13.91 16.18
C PRO A 49 1.24 -14.60 16.05
N ASP A 50 1.27 -15.92 15.98
CA ASP A 50 0.08 -16.80 15.94
C ASP A 50 -0.88 -16.47 14.78
N SER A 51 -0.33 -16.02 13.64
CA SER A 51 -1.09 -15.69 12.45
C SER A 51 -0.31 -16.00 11.16
N GLU A 52 -1.04 -16.04 10.05
CA GLU A 52 -0.51 -16.16 8.69
C GLU A 52 -0.04 -14.82 8.10
N TRP A 53 0.09 -13.78 8.92
CA TRP A 53 0.38 -12.44 8.46
C TRP A 53 1.77 -11.95 8.85
N LEU A 54 2.37 -11.20 7.96
CA LEU A 54 3.53 -10.36 8.26
C LEU A 54 3.31 -8.93 7.77
N ILE A 55 4.11 -8.02 8.32
CA ILE A 55 4.16 -6.62 7.88
C ILE A 55 5.47 -6.41 7.15
N ALA A 56 5.40 -5.78 5.98
CA ALA A 56 6.56 -5.33 5.22
C ALA A 56 6.61 -3.80 5.18
N SER A 57 7.80 -3.22 5.38
CA SER A 57 8.03 -1.80 5.14
C SER A 57 8.44 -1.56 3.69
N GLY A 58 7.79 -0.63 2.98
CA GLY A 58 8.16 -0.23 1.62
C GLY A 58 8.88 1.12 1.64
N MET A 59 10.20 1.11 1.46
CA MET A 59 11.07 2.27 1.60
C MET A 59 11.11 3.12 0.33
N GLU A 60 10.00 3.75 0.01
CA GLU A 60 9.86 4.76 -1.04
C GLU A 60 9.61 6.15 -0.44
N ASP A 61 9.68 7.21 -1.25
CA ASP A 61 9.46 8.58 -0.78
C ASP A 61 8.04 8.80 -0.24
N GLU A 62 7.06 8.16 -0.85
CA GLU A 62 5.68 8.02 -0.38
C GLU A 62 5.40 6.53 -0.15
N GLY A 63 6.14 5.94 0.80
CA GLY A 63 6.10 4.51 1.07
C GLY A 63 4.89 4.07 1.90
N PHE A 64 4.77 2.76 2.03
CA PHE A 64 3.66 2.14 2.76
C PHE A 64 4.17 1.05 3.71
N LEU A 65 3.36 0.75 4.72
CA LEU A 65 3.40 -0.56 5.36
C LEU A 65 2.40 -1.46 4.66
N TYR A 66 2.83 -2.67 4.37
CA TYR A 66 2.01 -3.69 3.72
C TYR A 66 1.72 -4.82 4.68
N MET A 67 0.46 -5.28 4.70
CA MET A 67 0.12 -6.59 5.24
C MET A 67 0.29 -7.61 4.13
N VAL A 68 0.98 -8.69 4.44
CA VAL A 68 1.23 -9.79 3.52
C VAL A 68 0.73 -11.09 4.16
N ASN A 69 -0.10 -11.83 3.44
CA ASN A 69 -0.52 -13.15 3.83
C ASN A 69 0.51 -14.17 3.35
N THR A 70 0.99 -15.03 4.25
CA THR A 70 2.03 -16.03 3.94
C THR A 70 1.48 -17.28 3.31
N ASP A 71 0.16 -17.52 3.36
CA ASP A 71 -0.47 -18.73 2.81
C ASP A 71 -0.85 -18.54 1.33
N ASP A 72 -1.42 -17.37 0.98
CA ASP A 72 -1.89 -17.10 -0.39
C ASP A 72 -1.06 -16.04 -1.13
N HIS A 73 -0.01 -15.49 -0.47
CA HIS A 73 0.89 -14.47 -0.99
C HIS A 73 0.22 -13.16 -1.40
N SER A 74 -1.00 -12.92 -0.94
CA SER A 74 -1.69 -11.64 -1.14
C SER A 74 -1.05 -10.53 -0.31
N SER A 75 -1.12 -9.31 -0.81
CA SER A 75 -0.63 -8.13 -0.09
C SER A 75 -1.56 -6.94 -0.24
N SER A 76 -1.55 -6.07 0.77
CA SER A 76 -2.29 -4.81 0.75
C SER A 76 -1.58 -3.72 1.54
N ALA A 77 -1.60 -2.49 1.04
CA ALA A 77 -1.11 -1.33 1.79
C ALA A 77 -2.08 -1.02 2.94
N VAL A 78 -1.54 -0.88 4.16
CA VAL A 78 -2.34 -0.66 5.36
C VAL A 78 -2.01 0.65 6.09
N TYR A 79 -0.84 1.24 5.82
CA TYR A 79 -0.46 2.52 6.39
C TYR A 79 0.46 3.29 5.42
N PRO A 80 0.31 4.63 5.24
CA PRO A 80 -0.76 5.45 5.78
C PRO A 80 -2.14 5.00 5.29
N PRO A 81 -3.19 5.18 6.10
CA PRO A 81 -4.54 4.82 5.67
C PRO A 81 -5.00 5.74 4.53
N ALA A 82 -5.77 5.18 3.60
CA ALA A 82 -6.32 5.94 2.46
C ALA A 82 -7.23 7.12 2.89
N ILE A 83 -7.82 7.02 4.08
CA ILE A 83 -8.61 8.08 4.72
C ILE A 83 -7.99 8.32 6.09
N SER A 84 -7.46 9.54 6.30
CA SER A 84 -6.93 9.96 7.60
C SER A 84 -8.10 10.29 8.54
N GLU A 85 -8.60 9.29 9.24
CA GLU A 85 -9.38 9.58 10.46
C GLU A 85 -8.42 10.18 11.49
N PRO A 86 -8.85 11.22 12.24
CA PRO A 86 -8.01 11.78 13.29
C PRO A 86 -7.72 10.69 14.31
N ALA A 87 -6.47 10.20 14.31
CA ALA A 87 -6.05 9.20 15.25
C ALA A 87 -6.20 9.76 16.67
N THR A 88 -7.11 9.19 17.44
CA THR A 88 -7.20 9.47 18.88
C THR A 88 -5.98 8.86 19.53
N ALA A 89 -4.95 9.70 19.78
CA ALA A 89 -3.76 9.26 20.48
C ALA A 89 -4.15 8.73 21.86
N MET A 90 -3.85 7.46 22.10
CA MET A 90 -4.05 6.86 23.44
C MET A 90 -3.02 7.40 24.42
N ALA A 91 -3.42 7.61 25.69
CA ALA A 91 -2.47 7.88 26.75
C ALA A 91 -1.42 6.74 26.82
N PRO A 92 -0.11 7.01 26.94
CA PRO A 92 0.53 8.31 27.19
C PRO A 92 0.93 9.11 25.94
N TYR A 93 0.47 8.74 24.75
CA TYR A 93 0.94 9.28 23.47
C TYR A 93 0.11 10.50 22.99
N GLN A 94 -0.54 11.21 23.90
CA GLN A 94 -1.42 12.36 23.56
C GLN A 94 -0.69 13.51 22.83
N ALA A 95 0.63 13.61 23.01
CA ALA A 95 1.47 14.57 22.29
C ALA A 95 1.94 14.08 20.90
N CYS A 96 1.52 12.88 20.48
CA CYS A 96 1.87 12.37 19.17
C CYS A 96 1.22 13.23 18.08
N PRO A 97 1.95 13.64 17.04
CA PRO A 97 1.44 14.53 16.00
C PRO A 97 0.39 13.91 15.09
N GLY A 98 -0.02 12.67 15.33
CA GLY A 98 -1.01 11.97 14.51
C GLY A 98 -0.41 11.18 13.35
N VAL A 99 -1.25 10.83 12.39
CA VAL A 99 -0.86 10.10 11.19
C VAL A 99 0.13 10.92 10.38
N VAL A 100 1.14 10.26 9.85
CA VAL A 100 2.08 10.88 8.91
C VAL A 100 1.39 11.01 7.57
N ASP A 101 1.25 12.24 7.11
CA ASP A 101 0.50 12.60 5.91
C ASP A 101 1.38 12.81 4.67
N GLN A 102 2.70 12.99 4.84
CA GLN A 102 3.63 13.24 3.75
C GLN A 102 5.01 12.66 4.06
N GLY A 103 5.71 12.21 3.01
CA GLY A 103 7.09 11.75 3.11
C GLY A 103 7.25 10.58 4.07
N PHE A 104 6.32 9.64 4.07
CA PHE A 104 6.44 8.42 4.86
C PHE A 104 7.39 7.44 4.17
N ARG A 105 8.59 7.28 4.71
CA ARG A 105 9.60 6.35 4.23
C ARG A 105 9.90 5.32 5.32
N PRO A 106 9.05 4.28 5.46
CA PRO A 106 9.25 3.25 6.49
C PRO A 106 10.47 2.40 6.16
N HIS A 107 11.27 2.11 7.18
CA HIS A 107 12.46 1.29 7.07
C HIS A 107 12.39 0.15 8.10
N GLY A 108 13.17 0.22 9.20
CA GLY A 108 13.23 -0.82 10.21
C GLY A 108 11.91 -1.02 10.95
N LEU A 109 11.55 -2.26 11.20
CA LEU A 109 10.36 -2.67 11.92
C LEU A 109 10.73 -3.41 13.20
N SER A 110 9.96 -3.20 14.27
CA SER A 110 10.04 -4.02 15.47
C SER A 110 8.63 -4.24 16.01
N LEU A 111 8.22 -5.49 16.16
CA LEU A 111 6.91 -5.83 16.66
C LEU A 111 7.03 -6.36 18.09
N ARG A 112 6.25 -5.74 18.99
CA ARG A 112 6.05 -6.23 20.34
C ARG A 112 4.70 -6.91 20.45
N ALA A 113 4.73 -8.21 20.71
CA ALA A 113 3.51 -8.97 20.96
C ALA A 113 2.78 -8.44 22.19
N GLY A 114 1.45 -8.38 22.11
CA GLY A 114 0.56 -7.99 23.19
C GLY A 114 -0.51 -9.05 23.43
N GLU A 115 -1.33 -8.84 24.42
CA GLU A 115 -2.42 -9.75 24.79
C GLU A 115 -3.64 -9.53 23.89
N GLY A 116 -4.44 -10.60 23.72
CA GLY A 116 -5.72 -10.53 22.99
C GLY A 116 -5.60 -10.21 21.50
N GLY A 117 -4.45 -10.53 20.87
CA GLY A 117 -4.22 -10.27 19.45
C GLY A 117 -3.93 -8.80 19.11
N ILE A 118 -3.71 -7.95 20.13
CA ILE A 118 -3.33 -6.55 19.94
C ILE A 118 -1.82 -6.41 20.10
N HIS A 119 -1.14 -6.08 19.04
CA HIS A 119 0.32 -5.92 19.01
C HIS A 119 0.71 -4.45 18.83
N THR A 120 1.96 -4.11 19.17
CA THR A 120 2.51 -2.78 18.92
C THR A 120 3.62 -2.89 17.89
N LEU A 121 3.49 -2.20 16.78
CA LEU A 121 4.53 -2.08 15.78
C LEU A 121 5.27 -0.76 15.99
N TYR A 122 6.59 -0.85 16.07
CA TYR A 122 7.51 0.29 16.04
C TYR A 122 8.09 0.36 14.63
N VAL A 123 8.07 1.54 14.05
CA VAL A 123 8.54 1.79 12.69
C VAL A 123 9.58 2.90 12.72
N VAL A 124 10.77 2.61 12.20
CA VAL A 124 11.74 3.66 11.90
C VAL A 124 11.31 4.34 10.61
N ARG A 125 11.20 5.66 10.65
CA ARG A 125 10.87 6.47 9.48
C ARG A 125 12.05 7.36 9.12
N HIS A 126 12.40 7.38 7.85
CA HIS A 126 13.29 8.40 7.30
C HIS A 126 12.49 9.59 6.77
N GLY A 127 13.01 10.81 6.89
CA GLY A 127 12.39 12.03 6.39
C GLY A 127 12.26 13.14 7.42
N ALA A 128 11.35 14.09 7.20
CA ALA A 128 11.29 15.37 7.90
C ALA A 128 11.02 15.31 9.43
N ARG A 129 10.77 14.13 10.01
CA ARG A 129 10.53 13.92 11.44
C ARG A 129 11.17 12.59 11.88
N GLU A 130 12.45 12.54 11.87
CA GLU A 130 13.22 11.45 12.45
C GLU A 130 13.30 11.55 13.97
#